data_ee6838bb88d093acd939361bc28f5cd8
#
_entry.id   ee6838bb88d093acd939361bc28f5cd8
#
_cell.length_a   1.000
_cell.length_b   1.000
_cell.length_c   1.000
_cell.angle_alpha   90.00
_cell.angle_beta   90.00
_cell.angle_gamma   90.00
#
_symmetry.space_group_name_H-M   'P 1'
#
loop_
_entity.id
_entity.type
_entity.pdbx_description
1 polymer ?
#
loop_
_entity_poly.entity_id
_entity_poly.type
_entity_poly.pdbx_seq_one_letter_code
_entity_poly.pdbx_strand_id
1 'polypeptide(L)'
;MLNILHASWPAGFVVGGILMLSPGLRDLSWNLKALWIVLPVLCYGVMFIKAKFPVDERVLNKVPYSEMLKEVGFLGTFLAAFLLFYELYGRFGSATEHLIWISLGAGALIGAGFGVFTKSIGKPLYFLLCVLMIPLATTELGTDAWIKELMTPTMGKFAGWAIVVSALIMMVLRFQAGFLTSRFSPPTILVISSLFSFCGLMALSVSSGVVVWGAFVLYAVGQTFYWPTVLGFIAERFPKGGALTLNSATAIGLLAVGIIGTPILGVFNDSHTVSNVKSVSEEIHIAAKSDASFFGASYESIDRAKATELAAEQGLTDELQDAMNEASRQSLRTTAISFPLVMLIAFGLIALYYRKMGGYQPIELHRESSNS
;
A
#
# COMPACT_ATOMS: atom_id res chain seq x y z
N MET A 1 -7.90 -7.52 17.68
CA MET A 1 -9.21 -7.64 17.00
C MET A 1 -9.16 -7.17 15.53
N LEU A 2 -8.63 -5.98 15.24
CA LEU A 2 -8.49 -5.45 13.86
C LEU A 2 -7.76 -6.39 12.89
N ASN A 3 -6.68 -7.05 13.30
CA ASN A 3 -5.96 -8.02 12.46
C ASN A 3 -6.85 -9.19 12.00
N ILE A 4 -7.70 -9.71 12.88
CA ILE A 4 -8.62 -10.82 12.56
C ILE A 4 -9.71 -10.34 11.58
N LEU A 5 -10.26 -9.14 11.79
CA LEU A 5 -11.20 -8.53 10.86
C LEU A 5 -10.59 -8.37 9.47
N HIS A 6 -9.34 -7.88 9.40
CA HIS A 6 -8.63 -7.70 8.14
C HIS A 6 -8.15 -9.03 7.50
N ALA A 7 -8.28 -10.17 8.17
CA ALA A 7 -8.01 -11.47 7.54
C ALA A 7 -9.04 -11.85 6.47
N SER A 8 -10.23 -11.26 6.49
CA SER A 8 -11.27 -11.46 5.46
C SER A 8 -10.83 -10.92 4.09
N TRP A 9 -10.03 -9.85 4.05
CA TRP A 9 -9.55 -9.27 2.80
C TRP A 9 -8.63 -10.23 2.01
N PRO A 10 -7.51 -10.76 2.57
CA PRO A 10 -6.72 -11.77 1.88
C PRO A 10 -7.48 -13.07 1.64
N ALA A 11 -8.45 -13.45 2.47
CA ALA A 11 -9.32 -14.58 2.19
C ALA A 11 -10.09 -14.40 0.87
N GLY A 12 -10.58 -13.18 0.61
CA GLY A 12 -11.20 -12.82 -0.66
C GLY A 12 -10.24 -12.96 -1.85
N PHE A 13 -8.96 -12.55 -1.69
CA PHE A 13 -7.93 -12.73 -2.72
C PHE A 13 -7.60 -14.21 -2.98
N VAL A 14 -7.55 -15.05 -1.94
CA VAL A 14 -7.34 -16.50 -2.09
C VAL A 14 -8.48 -17.10 -2.90
N VAL A 15 -9.72 -16.86 -2.50
CA VAL A 15 -10.90 -17.42 -3.18
C VAL A 15 -11.01 -16.88 -4.62
N GLY A 16 -10.91 -15.56 -4.80
CA GLY A 16 -10.98 -14.92 -6.11
C GLY A 16 -9.85 -15.37 -7.03
N GLY A 17 -8.63 -15.44 -6.52
CA GLY A 17 -7.46 -15.89 -7.27
C GLY A 17 -7.58 -17.35 -7.71
N ILE A 18 -7.99 -18.25 -6.82
CA ILE A 18 -8.24 -19.66 -7.18
C ILE A 18 -9.30 -19.76 -8.25
N LEU A 19 -10.42 -19.05 -8.12
CA LEU A 19 -11.47 -19.04 -9.12
C LEU A 19 -10.97 -18.54 -10.47
N MET A 20 -10.21 -17.44 -10.51
CA MET A 20 -9.73 -16.84 -11.77
C MET A 20 -8.60 -17.64 -12.43
N LEU A 21 -7.81 -18.40 -11.68
CA LEU A 21 -6.71 -19.20 -12.22
C LEU A 21 -7.10 -20.64 -12.51
N SER A 22 -8.28 -21.09 -12.05
CA SER A 22 -8.75 -22.45 -12.25
C SER A 22 -9.07 -22.73 -13.73
N PRO A 23 -8.71 -23.92 -14.23
CA PRO A 23 -9.12 -24.35 -15.57
C PRO A 23 -10.66 -24.31 -15.74
N GLY A 24 -11.13 -23.82 -16.87
CA GLY A 24 -12.55 -23.68 -17.18
C GLY A 24 -13.19 -22.36 -16.71
N LEU A 25 -12.76 -21.78 -15.58
CA LEU A 25 -13.18 -20.44 -15.16
C LEU A 25 -12.30 -19.35 -15.76
N ARG A 26 -11.02 -19.67 -16.00
CA ARG A 26 -10.05 -18.77 -16.63
C ARG A 26 -10.50 -18.29 -18.00
N ASP A 27 -11.16 -19.13 -18.76
CA ASP A 27 -11.56 -18.86 -20.15
C ASP A 27 -12.96 -18.25 -20.29
N LEU A 28 -13.67 -18.02 -19.15
CA LEU A 28 -14.94 -17.32 -19.16
C LEU A 28 -14.78 -15.85 -19.58
N SER A 29 -15.84 -15.31 -20.22
CA SER A 29 -15.89 -13.88 -20.53
C SER A 29 -15.78 -13.04 -19.26
N TRP A 30 -15.20 -11.82 -19.38
CA TRP A 30 -15.01 -10.91 -18.24
C TRP A 30 -16.32 -10.61 -17.51
N ASN A 31 -17.42 -10.45 -18.24
CA ASN A 31 -18.75 -10.19 -17.66
C ASN A 31 -19.21 -11.33 -16.73
N LEU A 32 -18.99 -12.58 -17.13
CA LEU A 32 -19.32 -13.75 -16.30
C LEU A 32 -18.42 -13.84 -15.08
N LYS A 33 -17.14 -13.50 -15.20
CA LYS A 33 -16.23 -13.42 -14.06
C LYS A 33 -16.68 -12.35 -13.06
N ALA A 34 -17.13 -11.19 -13.53
CA ALA A 34 -17.64 -10.12 -12.68
C ALA A 34 -18.92 -10.50 -11.92
N LEU A 35 -19.75 -11.38 -12.46
CA LEU A 35 -20.98 -11.86 -11.79
C LEU A 35 -20.70 -12.62 -10.48
N TRP A 36 -19.51 -13.19 -10.30
CA TRP A 36 -19.15 -13.85 -9.04
C TRP A 36 -19.21 -12.92 -7.83
N ILE A 37 -19.11 -11.60 -8.03
CA ILE A 37 -19.24 -10.60 -6.94
C ILE A 37 -20.66 -10.59 -6.35
N VAL A 38 -21.66 -11.03 -7.09
CA VAL A 38 -23.07 -11.06 -6.63
C VAL A 38 -23.23 -12.03 -5.45
N LEU A 39 -22.49 -13.14 -5.42
CA LEU A 39 -22.57 -14.13 -4.34
C LEU A 39 -22.19 -13.53 -2.97
N PRO A 40 -20.99 -12.95 -2.78
CA PRO A 40 -20.66 -12.30 -1.50
C PRO A 40 -21.59 -11.12 -1.18
N VAL A 41 -22.03 -10.35 -2.17
CA VAL A 41 -23.00 -9.24 -1.94
C VAL A 41 -24.30 -9.76 -1.35
N LEU A 42 -24.86 -10.82 -1.87
CA LEU A 42 -26.07 -11.45 -1.33
C LEU A 42 -25.84 -12.02 0.07
N CYS A 43 -24.70 -12.69 0.30
CA CYS A 43 -24.33 -13.19 1.63
C CYS A 43 -24.26 -12.06 2.65
N TYR A 44 -23.56 -10.97 2.34
CA TYR A 44 -23.49 -9.80 3.23
C TYR A 44 -24.86 -9.15 3.42
N GLY A 45 -25.64 -8.99 2.35
CA GLY A 45 -27.00 -8.45 2.44
C GLY A 45 -27.85 -9.22 3.45
N VAL A 46 -27.87 -10.54 3.36
CA VAL A 46 -28.60 -11.40 4.32
C VAL A 46 -28.06 -11.29 5.74
N MET A 47 -26.73 -11.31 5.91
CA MET A 47 -26.09 -11.20 7.23
C MET A 47 -26.40 -9.86 7.93
N PHE A 48 -26.45 -8.76 7.17
CA PHE A 48 -26.63 -7.42 7.74
C PHE A 48 -28.11 -7.04 7.99
N ILE A 49 -29.09 -7.71 7.40
CA ILE A 49 -30.53 -7.39 7.60
C ILE A 49 -30.93 -7.29 9.09
N LYS A 50 -30.37 -8.16 9.93
CA LYS A 50 -30.68 -8.21 11.36
C LYS A 50 -29.47 -7.92 12.27
N ALA A 51 -28.35 -7.45 11.71
CA ALA A 51 -27.14 -7.20 12.47
C ALA A 51 -27.31 -5.99 13.38
N LYS A 52 -26.97 -6.15 14.66
CA LYS A 52 -26.85 -5.02 15.59
C LYS A 52 -25.39 -4.56 15.60
N PHE A 53 -25.18 -3.34 15.16
CA PHE A 53 -23.84 -2.75 15.15
C PHE A 53 -23.47 -2.24 16.56
N PRO A 54 -22.23 -2.44 17.02
CA PRO A 54 -21.76 -1.84 18.27
C PRO A 54 -21.74 -0.32 18.16
N VAL A 55 -22.02 0.33 19.29
CA VAL A 55 -21.91 1.79 19.36
C VAL A 55 -20.44 2.17 19.43
N ASP A 56 -20.05 3.18 18.67
CA ASP A 56 -18.68 3.72 18.67
C ASP A 56 -18.27 4.16 20.09
N GLU A 57 -17.06 3.84 20.53
CA GLU A 57 -16.53 4.14 21.85
C GLU A 57 -16.57 5.66 22.15
N ARG A 58 -16.32 6.51 21.14
CA ARG A 58 -16.44 7.95 21.23
C ARG A 58 -17.85 8.36 21.64
N VAL A 59 -18.87 7.73 21.03
CA VAL A 59 -20.29 8.01 21.33
C VAL A 59 -20.66 7.55 22.73
N LEU A 60 -20.19 6.37 23.13
CA LEU A 60 -20.38 5.86 24.49
C LEU A 60 -19.79 6.78 25.56
N ASN A 61 -18.64 7.40 25.27
CA ASN A 61 -17.98 8.35 26.15
C ASN A 61 -18.39 9.81 25.92
N LYS A 62 -19.44 10.07 25.13
CA LYS A 62 -20.01 11.40 24.86
C LYS A 62 -18.99 12.42 24.33
N VAL A 63 -17.95 11.97 23.62
CA VAL A 63 -16.97 12.86 22.99
C VAL A 63 -17.65 13.65 21.86
N PRO A 64 -17.64 15.00 21.89
CA PRO A 64 -18.30 15.81 20.89
C PRO A 64 -17.62 15.73 19.53
N TYR A 65 -18.37 15.99 18.46
CA TYR A 65 -17.82 16.01 17.09
C TYR A 65 -16.65 16.98 16.92
N SER A 66 -16.68 18.12 17.63
CA SER A 66 -15.58 19.09 17.58
C SER A 66 -14.24 18.50 18.02
N GLU A 67 -14.22 17.65 19.06
CA GLU A 67 -13.00 17.00 19.52
C GLU A 67 -12.53 15.93 18.51
N MET A 68 -13.46 15.19 17.91
CA MET A 68 -13.16 14.25 16.84
C MET A 68 -12.49 14.94 15.63
N LEU A 69 -13.02 16.07 15.18
CA LEU A 69 -12.50 16.82 14.05
C LEU A 69 -11.11 17.41 14.32
N LYS A 70 -10.83 17.80 15.57
CA LYS A 70 -9.52 18.33 15.98
C LYS A 70 -8.37 17.32 15.85
N GLU A 71 -8.64 16.01 15.94
CA GLU A 71 -7.61 14.99 15.79
C GLU A 71 -7.01 15.01 14.38
N VAL A 72 -7.83 15.21 13.35
CA VAL A 72 -7.40 15.34 11.95
C VAL A 72 -6.84 16.75 11.67
N GLY A 73 -7.59 17.80 12.01
CA GLY A 73 -7.20 19.19 11.89
C GLY A 73 -6.71 19.61 10.50
N PHE A 74 -5.89 20.67 10.46
CA PHE A 74 -5.28 21.18 9.23
C PHE A 74 -4.44 20.10 8.50
N LEU A 75 -3.51 19.47 9.21
CA LEU A 75 -2.51 18.61 8.59
C LEU A 75 -3.11 17.38 7.90
N GLY A 76 -4.01 16.67 8.59
CA GLY A 76 -4.66 15.49 8.01
C GLY A 76 -5.58 15.87 6.83
N THR A 77 -6.31 16.97 6.95
CA THR A 77 -7.19 17.46 5.87
C THR A 77 -6.39 17.95 4.68
N PHE A 78 -5.27 18.67 4.90
CA PHE A 78 -4.36 19.09 3.84
C PHE A 78 -3.89 17.90 3.00
N LEU A 79 -3.37 16.85 3.65
CA LEU A 79 -2.84 15.67 2.95
C LEU A 79 -3.94 14.93 2.16
N ALA A 80 -5.09 14.72 2.80
CA ALA A 80 -6.22 14.04 2.14
C ALA A 80 -6.76 14.85 0.95
N ALA A 81 -6.93 16.16 1.11
CA ALA A 81 -7.42 17.04 0.06
C ALA A 81 -6.40 17.17 -1.09
N PHE A 82 -5.11 17.31 -0.78
CA PHE A 82 -4.05 17.32 -1.79
C PHE A 82 -4.12 16.08 -2.69
N LEU A 83 -4.13 14.89 -2.10
CA LEU A 83 -4.18 13.64 -2.85
C LEU A 83 -5.48 13.52 -3.66
N LEU A 84 -6.61 13.87 -3.04
CA LEU A 84 -7.91 13.80 -3.72
C LEU A 84 -7.98 14.75 -4.92
N PHE A 85 -7.52 16.00 -4.77
CA PHE A 85 -7.52 16.96 -5.86
C PHE A 85 -6.55 16.58 -6.96
N TYR A 86 -5.38 16.04 -6.62
CA TYR A 86 -4.42 15.56 -7.60
C TYR A 86 -5.05 14.47 -8.48
N GLU A 87 -5.74 13.50 -7.87
CA GLU A 87 -6.39 12.42 -8.60
C GLU A 87 -7.56 12.91 -9.46
N LEU A 88 -8.48 13.67 -8.86
CA LEU A 88 -9.68 14.15 -9.57
C LEU A 88 -9.32 15.10 -10.71
N TYR A 89 -8.44 16.06 -10.47
CA TYR A 89 -8.05 17.01 -11.50
C TYR A 89 -7.22 16.34 -12.60
N GLY A 90 -6.36 15.39 -12.24
CA GLY A 90 -5.59 14.60 -13.21
C GLY A 90 -6.47 13.74 -14.13
N ARG A 91 -7.61 13.23 -13.61
CA ARG A 91 -8.53 12.39 -14.42
C ARG A 91 -9.55 13.17 -15.22
N PHE A 92 -10.12 14.23 -14.66
CA PHE A 92 -11.26 14.94 -15.24
C PHE A 92 -10.90 16.34 -15.75
N GLY A 93 -9.74 16.87 -15.38
CA GLY A 93 -9.23 18.15 -15.84
C GLY A 93 -8.36 17.99 -17.09
N SER A 94 -7.94 19.14 -17.65
CA SER A 94 -6.89 19.15 -18.66
C SER A 94 -5.56 18.85 -17.98
N ALA A 95 -4.83 17.84 -18.45
CA ALA A 95 -3.48 17.56 -17.97
C ALA A 95 -2.60 18.83 -18.15
N THR A 96 -2.23 19.45 -17.04
CA THR A 96 -1.42 20.66 -17.02
C THR A 96 -0.11 20.41 -16.29
N GLU A 97 0.95 21.06 -16.74
CA GLU A 97 2.26 21.07 -16.04
C GLU A 97 2.14 21.56 -14.59
N HIS A 98 1.03 22.24 -14.26
CA HIS A 98 0.78 22.82 -12.93
C HIS A 98 -0.09 21.97 -12.02
N LEU A 99 -0.44 20.73 -12.41
CA LEU A 99 -1.32 19.84 -11.63
C LEU A 99 -0.93 19.72 -10.15
N ILE A 100 0.37 19.54 -9.87
CA ILE A 100 0.87 19.42 -8.51
C ILE A 100 0.65 20.71 -7.70
N TRP A 101 0.92 21.87 -8.30
CA TRP A 101 0.80 23.16 -7.63
C TRP A 101 -0.65 23.53 -7.36
N ILE A 102 -1.55 23.25 -8.31
CA ILE A 102 -3.00 23.43 -8.16
C ILE A 102 -3.50 22.55 -7.02
N SER A 103 -3.10 21.29 -6.99
CA SER A 103 -3.51 20.33 -5.96
C SER A 103 -2.96 20.68 -4.57
N LEU A 104 -1.70 21.14 -4.50
CA LEU A 104 -1.11 21.68 -3.26
C LEU A 104 -1.85 22.91 -2.77
N GLY A 105 -2.19 23.85 -3.67
CA GLY A 105 -2.95 25.05 -3.34
C GLY A 105 -4.35 24.72 -2.86
N ALA A 106 -5.07 23.83 -3.53
CA ALA A 106 -6.39 23.35 -3.13
C ALA A 106 -6.34 22.64 -1.76
N GLY A 107 -5.36 21.75 -1.57
CA GLY A 107 -5.13 21.08 -0.29
C GLY A 107 -4.85 22.06 0.84
N ALA A 108 -3.98 23.06 0.59
CA ALA A 108 -3.65 24.08 1.58
C ALA A 108 -4.87 24.95 1.94
N LEU A 109 -5.68 25.36 0.95
CA LEU A 109 -6.88 26.17 1.16
C LEU A 109 -7.93 25.41 1.98
N ILE A 110 -8.23 24.16 1.60
CA ILE A 110 -9.21 23.32 2.28
C ILE A 110 -8.72 22.97 3.69
N GLY A 111 -7.43 22.59 3.80
CA GLY A 111 -6.80 22.33 5.09
C GLY A 111 -6.84 23.52 6.02
N ALA A 112 -6.51 24.73 5.51
CA ALA A 112 -6.56 25.97 6.29
C ALA A 112 -7.99 26.30 6.73
N GLY A 113 -8.98 26.20 5.83
CA GLY A 113 -10.39 26.39 6.17
C GLY A 113 -10.86 25.44 7.27
N PHE A 114 -10.50 24.16 7.15
CA PHE A 114 -10.83 23.15 8.16
C PHE A 114 -10.06 23.36 9.48
N GLY A 115 -8.78 23.75 9.42
CA GLY A 115 -7.97 24.09 10.59
C GLY A 115 -8.52 25.28 11.38
N VAL A 116 -8.95 26.33 10.67
CA VAL A 116 -9.63 27.51 11.29
C VAL A 116 -10.97 27.09 11.89
N PHE A 117 -11.79 26.33 11.17
CA PHE A 117 -13.08 25.84 11.65
C PHE A 117 -12.94 24.99 12.93
N THR A 118 -11.98 24.07 12.95
CA THR A 118 -11.75 23.18 14.09
C THR A 118 -10.89 23.81 15.20
N LYS A 119 -10.26 24.95 14.90
CA LYS A 119 -9.21 25.57 15.76
C LYS A 119 -8.10 24.59 16.10
N SER A 120 -7.69 23.76 15.14
CA SER A 120 -6.70 22.70 15.35
C SER A 120 -5.81 22.53 14.13
N ILE A 121 -4.51 22.44 14.39
CA ILE A 121 -3.52 22.02 13.38
C ILE A 121 -3.59 20.49 13.11
N GLY A 122 -4.24 19.74 13.99
CA GLY A 122 -4.22 18.27 14.00
C GLY A 122 -3.15 17.71 14.92
N LYS A 123 -3.17 16.40 15.11
CA LYS A 123 -2.16 15.70 15.94
C LYS A 123 -0.93 15.37 15.10
N PRO A 124 0.27 15.85 15.47
CA PRO A 124 1.49 15.60 14.68
C PRO A 124 1.80 14.11 14.46
N LEU A 125 1.62 13.28 15.51
CA LEU A 125 1.83 11.83 15.37
C LEU A 125 0.79 11.20 14.42
N TYR A 126 -0.48 11.64 14.46
CA TYR A 126 -1.49 11.18 13.51
C TYR A 126 -1.10 11.53 12.06
N PHE A 127 -0.67 12.77 11.83
CA PHE A 127 -0.18 13.21 10.53
C PHE A 127 1.02 12.38 10.05
N LEU A 128 1.99 12.14 10.94
CA LEU A 128 3.14 11.27 10.63
C LEU A 128 2.69 9.87 10.24
N LEU A 129 1.73 9.28 10.95
CA LEU A 129 1.18 7.96 10.59
C LEU A 129 0.46 8.00 9.24
N CYS A 130 -0.29 9.07 8.93
CA CYS A 130 -0.89 9.27 7.60
C CYS A 130 0.16 9.38 6.49
N VAL A 131 1.28 10.07 6.72
CA VAL A 131 2.41 10.12 5.78
C VAL A 131 3.05 8.74 5.62
N LEU A 132 3.22 7.99 6.71
CA LEU A 132 3.75 6.63 6.67
C LEU A 132 2.80 5.61 6.03
N MET A 133 1.50 5.93 5.90
CA MET A 133 0.58 5.13 5.07
C MET A 133 1.01 5.09 3.59
N ILE A 134 1.71 6.11 3.09
CA ILE A 134 2.18 6.16 1.69
C ILE A 134 3.15 5.01 1.39
N PRO A 135 4.34 4.93 2.04
CA PRO A 135 5.26 3.82 1.81
C PRO A 135 4.70 2.46 2.25
N LEU A 136 3.85 2.43 3.29
CA LEU A 136 3.20 1.22 3.78
C LEU A 136 2.26 0.64 2.72
N ALA A 137 1.34 1.45 2.23
CA ALA A 137 0.37 1.03 1.23
C ALA A 137 1.05 0.68 -0.10
N THR A 138 2.11 1.40 -0.49
CA THR A 138 2.94 1.07 -1.66
C THR A 138 3.61 -0.29 -1.50
N THR A 139 4.18 -0.59 -0.33
CA THR A 139 4.83 -1.88 -0.07
C THR A 139 3.83 -3.03 -0.04
N GLU A 140 2.65 -2.86 0.57
CA GLU A 140 1.65 -3.93 0.67
C GLU A 140 0.85 -4.07 -0.64
N LEU A 141 0.17 -3.02 -1.07
CA LEU A 141 -0.77 -3.09 -2.20
C LEU A 141 -0.11 -2.81 -3.56
N GLY A 142 0.82 -1.86 -3.61
CA GLY A 142 1.51 -1.50 -4.84
C GLY A 142 2.39 -2.66 -5.34
N THR A 143 3.17 -3.28 -4.45
CA THR A 143 4.01 -4.43 -4.81
C THR A 143 3.17 -5.64 -5.18
N ASP A 144 2.05 -5.91 -4.49
CA ASP A 144 1.14 -7.00 -4.85
C ASP A 144 0.53 -6.80 -6.24
N ALA A 145 0.25 -5.55 -6.65
CA ALA A 145 -0.22 -5.24 -7.99
C ALA A 145 0.83 -5.56 -9.08
N TRP A 146 2.11 -5.45 -8.76
CA TRP A 146 3.23 -5.73 -9.65
C TRP A 146 3.84 -7.13 -9.49
N ILE A 147 3.37 -7.90 -8.50
CA ILE A 147 4.02 -9.15 -8.10
C ILE A 147 4.08 -10.17 -9.24
N LYS A 148 3.08 -10.23 -10.10
CA LYS A 148 3.05 -11.12 -11.25
C LYS A 148 4.20 -10.80 -12.21
N GLU A 149 4.35 -9.53 -12.59
CA GLU A 149 5.40 -9.05 -13.50
C GLU A 149 6.79 -9.29 -12.90
N LEU A 150 6.95 -8.96 -11.63
CA LEU A 150 8.21 -9.13 -10.89
C LEU A 150 8.60 -10.61 -10.72
N MET A 151 7.62 -11.51 -10.63
CA MET A 151 7.87 -12.95 -10.46
C MET A 151 7.87 -13.72 -11.78
N THR A 152 7.44 -13.13 -12.90
CA THR A 152 7.40 -13.82 -14.20
C THR A 152 8.78 -14.34 -14.64
N PRO A 153 9.89 -13.62 -14.48
CA PRO A 153 11.22 -14.12 -14.85
C PRO A 153 11.61 -15.42 -14.14
N THR A 154 11.09 -15.65 -12.95
CA THR A 154 11.47 -16.78 -12.10
C THR A 154 10.42 -17.89 -12.08
N MET A 155 9.13 -17.53 -12.11
CA MET A 155 8.01 -18.46 -11.97
C MET A 155 7.33 -18.78 -13.31
N GLY A 156 7.65 -18.04 -14.38
CA GLY A 156 7.02 -18.19 -15.69
C GLY A 156 5.49 -18.16 -15.60
N LYS A 157 4.84 -19.15 -16.20
CA LYS A 157 3.37 -19.27 -16.22
C LYS A 157 2.70 -19.37 -14.83
N PHE A 158 3.46 -19.67 -13.79
CA PHE A 158 2.95 -19.76 -12.42
C PHE A 158 3.04 -18.45 -11.64
N ALA A 159 3.59 -17.38 -12.21
CA ALA A 159 3.75 -16.09 -11.54
C ALA A 159 2.42 -15.52 -11.01
N GLY A 160 1.29 -15.78 -11.69
CA GLY A 160 -0.04 -15.37 -11.22
C GLY A 160 -0.47 -16.00 -9.88
N TRP A 161 0.11 -17.16 -9.52
CA TRP A 161 -0.16 -17.80 -8.23
C TRP A 161 0.57 -17.14 -7.06
N ALA A 162 1.56 -16.29 -7.32
CA ALA A 162 2.28 -15.57 -6.26
C ALA A 162 1.34 -14.76 -5.38
N ILE A 163 0.37 -14.04 -5.97
CA ILE A 163 -0.61 -13.25 -5.20
C ILE A 163 -1.50 -14.15 -4.32
N VAL A 164 -1.89 -15.33 -4.80
CA VAL A 164 -2.71 -16.29 -4.04
C VAL A 164 -1.94 -16.84 -2.85
N VAL A 165 -0.66 -17.18 -3.05
CA VAL A 165 0.23 -17.68 -1.97
C VAL A 165 0.49 -16.59 -0.95
N SER A 166 0.77 -15.35 -1.38
CA SER A 166 0.93 -14.19 -0.48
C SER A 166 -0.33 -13.97 0.36
N ALA A 167 -1.49 -13.95 -0.29
CA ALA A 167 -2.77 -13.76 0.38
C ALA A 167 -3.09 -14.90 1.38
N LEU A 168 -2.73 -16.15 1.05
CA LEU A 168 -2.91 -17.29 1.95
C LEU A 168 -2.03 -17.15 3.21
N ILE A 169 -0.76 -16.79 3.05
CA ILE A 169 0.16 -16.52 4.18
C ILE A 169 -0.42 -15.40 5.05
N MET A 170 -0.82 -14.30 4.42
CA MET A 170 -1.40 -13.15 5.09
C MET A 170 -2.67 -13.52 5.87
N MET A 171 -3.58 -14.28 5.28
CA MET A 171 -4.80 -14.77 5.90
C MET A 171 -4.50 -15.59 7.16
N VAL A 172 -3.65 -16.60 7.05
CA VAL A 172 -3.30 -17.50 8.16
C VAL A 172 -2.66 -16.73 9.31
N LEU A 173 -1.69 -15.87 9.01
CA LEU A 173 -0.99 -15.09 10.04
C LEU A 173 -1.89 -14.05 10.70
N ARG A 174 -2.81 -13.41 9.97
CA ARG A 174 -3.77 -12.46 10.55
C ARG A 174 -4.76 -13.13 11.50
N PHE A 175 -5.19 -14.35 11.22
CA PHE A 175 -6.01 -15.11 12.17
C PHE A 175 -5.25 -15.44 13.47
N GLN A 176 -3.92 -15.61 13.40
CA GLN A 176 -3.07 -15.89 14.55
C GLN A 176 -2.47 -14.64 15.19
N ALA A 177 -2.85 -13.44 14.73
CA ALA A 177 -2.27 -12.18 15.18
C ALA A 177 -2.38 -11.92 16.68
N GLY A 178 -3.33 -12.56 17.38
CA GLY A 178 -3.48 -12.47 18.84
C GLY A 178 -2.20 -12.81 19.59
N PHE A 179 -1.40 -13.76 19.10
CA PHE A 179 -0.11 -14.12 19.70
C PHE A 179 0.91 -12.97 19.63
N LEU A 180 0.96 -12.24 18.51
CA LEU A 180 1.87 -11.10 18.34
C LEU A 180 1.40 -9.89 19.15
N THR A 181 0.11 -9.55 19.03
CA THR A 181 -0.47 -8.35 19.64
C THR A 181 -0.55 -8.43 21.16
N SER A 182 -0.53 -9.64 21.76
CA SER A 182 -0.43 -9.82 23.21
C SER A 182 0.99 -9.64 23.77
N ARG A 183 2.02 -9.69 22.92
CA ARG A 183 3.44 -9.63 23.32
C ARG A 183 4.15 -8.37 22.89
N PHE A 184 3.74 -7.78 21.79
CA PHE A 184 4.41 -6.65 21.20
C PHE A 184 3.45 -5.47 21.00
N SER A 185 3.96 -4.27 21.25
CA SER A 185 3.22 -3.03 20.95
C SER A 185 3.09 -2.80 19.45
N PRO A 186 2.06 -2.06 18.99
CA PRO A 186 1.90 -1.76 17.57
C PRO A 186 3.14 -1.19 16.88
N PRO A 187 3.87 -0.20 17.45
CA PRO A 187 5.11 0.27 16.85
C PRO A 187 6.17 -0.84 16.68
N THR A 188 6.29 -1.75 17.65
CA THR A 188 7.24 -2.87 17.58
C THR A 188 6.86 -3.87 16.48
N ILE A 189 5.58 -4.18 16.32
CA ILE A 189 5.11 -5.06 15.23
C ILE A 189 5.41 -4.42 13.88
N LEU A 190 5.20 -3.11 13.74
CA LEU A 190 5.52 -2.38 12.49
C LEU A 190 7.03 -2.38 12.17
N VAL A 191 7.90 -2.28 13.20
CA VAL A 191 9.35 -2.44 13.03
C VAL A 191 9.70 -3.84 12.51
N ILE A 192 9.15 -4.88 13.13
CA ILE A 192 9.37 -6.28 12.73
C ILE A 192 8.88 -6.51 11.30
N SER A 193 7.67 -6.03 10.97
CA SER A 193 7.10 -6.12 9.62
C SER A 193 7.98 -5.42 8.58
N SER A 194 8.47 -4.21 8.89
CA SER A 194 9.34 -3.46 7.99
C SER A 194 10.68 -4.16 7.76
N LEU A 195 11.25 -4.76 8.81
CA LEU A 195 12.49 -5.55 8.70
C LEU A 195 12.31 -6.77 7.80
N PHE A 196 11.23 -7.55 8.02
CA PHE A 196 10.94 -8.72 7.20
C PHE A 196 10.65 -8.37 5.74
N SER A 197 9.88 -7.31 5.49
CA SER A 197 9.63 -6.83 4.13
C SER A 197 10.89 -6.34 3.45
N PHE A 198 11.73 -5.58 4.14
CA PHE A 198 13.03 -5.14 3.63
C PHE A 198 13.92 -6.33 3.25
N CYS A 199 14.13 -7.25 4.19
CA CYS A 199 14.95 -8.44 3.95
C CYS A 199 14.34 -9.32 2.85
N GLY A 200 13.02 -9.48 2.80
CA GLY A 200 12.32 -10.26 1.79
C GLY A 200 12.49 -9.69 0.38
N LEU A 201 12.26 -8.39 0.18
CA LEU A 201 12.48 -7.74 -1.12
C LEU A 201 13.96 -7.72 -1.53
N MET A 202 14.87 -7.49 -0.60
CA MET A 202 16.31 -7.58 -0.85
C MET A 202 16.70 -9.00 -1.26
N ALA A 203 16.21 -10.03 -0.57
CA ALA A 203 16.45 -11.42 -0.95
C ALA A 203 15.84 -11.75 -2.31
N LEU A 204 14.61 -11.31 -2.62
CA LEU A 204 13.98 -11.47 -3.93
C LEU A 204 14.81 -10.86 -5.05
N SER A 205 15.46 -9.73 -4.80
CA SER A 205 16.27 -9.02 -5.81
C SER A 205 17.54 -9.78 -6.24
N VAL A 206 17.98 -10.78 -5.45
CA VAL A 206 19.20 -11.54 -5.73
C VAL A 206 18.96 -13.05 -5.84
N SER A 207 17.75 -13.51 -5.52
CA SER A 207 17.42 -14.94 -5.51
C SER A 207 17.11 -15.46 -6.90
N SER A 208 17.38 -16.76 -7.11
CA SER A 208 16.99 -17.49 -8.30
C SER A 208 16.57 -18.93 -7.94
N GLY A 209 15.86 -19.59 -8.85
CA GLY A 209 15.40 -20.97 -8.65
C GLY A 209 14.51 -21.13 -7.41
N VAL A 210 14.72 -22.18 -6.64
CA VAL A 210 13.87 -22.52 -5.48
C VAL A 210 14.00 -21.51 -4.32
N VAL A 211 15.14 -20.82 -4.20
CA VAL A 211 15.39 -19.84 -3.12
C VAL A 211 14.43 -18.65 -3.19
N VAL A 212 13.92 -18.31 -4.38
CA VAL A 212 12.92 -17.24 -4.58
C VAL A 212 11.68 -17.47 -3.73
N TRP A 213 11.24 -18.70 -3.55
CA TRP A 213 10.08 -19.01 -2.73
C TRP A 213 10.29 -18.68 -1.26
N GLY A 214 11.48 -18.95 -0.72
CA GLY A 214 11.84 -18.57 0.65
C GLY A 214 11.88 -17.06 0.84
N ALA A 215 12.49 -16.34 -0.10
CA ALA A 215 12.52 -14.88 -0.11
C ALA A 215 11.12 -14.27 -0.23
N PHE A 216 10.27 -14.86 -1.07
CA PHE A 216 8.89 -14.45 -1.25
C PHE A 216 8.05 -14.67 0.03
N VAL A 217 8.19 -15.83 0.68
CA VAL A 217 7.52 -16.08 1.97
C VAL A 217 7.96 -15.07 3.02
N LEU A 218 9.26 -14.75 3.10
CA LEU A 218 9.79 -13.75 4.04
C LEU A 218 9.15 -12.37 3.80
N TYR A 219 9.04 -11.96 2.54
CA TYR A 219 8.36 -10.73 2.16
C TYR A 219 6.87 -10.75 2.55
N ALA A 220 6.14 -11.83 2.21
CA ALA A 220 4.72 -11.99 2.50
C ALA A 220 4.44 -11.95 4.02
N VAL A 221 5.31 -12.55 4.84
CA VAL A 221 5.23 -12.45 6.31
C VAL A 221 5.39 -11.00 6.75
N GLY A 222 6.35 -10.28 6.18
CA GLY A 222 6.62 -8.88 6.51
C GLY A 222 5.42 -7.97 6.26
N GLN A 223 4.83 -8.05 5.08
CA GLN A 223 3.71 -7.16 4.71
C GLN A 223 2.39 -7.48 5.45
N THR A 224 2.27 -8.68 6.03
CA THR A 224 1.02 -9.18 6.62
C THR A 224 0.41 -8.23 7.66
N PHE A 225 1.22 -7.60 8.48
CA PHE A 225 0.74 -6.85 9.65
C PHE A 225 0.73 -5.33 9.46
N TYR A 226 1.10 -4.80 8.31
CA TYR A 226 1.20 -3.37 8.09
C TYR A 226 -0.12 -2.64 8.30
N TRP A 227 -1.09 -2.89 7.45
CA TRP A 227 -2.35 -2.17 7.42
C TRP A 227 -3.15 -2.28 8.72
N PRO A 228 -3.45 -3.49 9.22
CA PRO A 228 -4.26 -3.62 10.44
C PRO A 228 -3.55 -3.12 11.68
N THR A 229 -2.20 -3.17 11.74
CA THR A 229 -1.45 -2.71 12.90
C THR A 229 -1.35 -1.19 12.93
N VAL A 230 -1.15 -0.51 11.80
CA VAL A 230 -1.14 0.96 11.81
C VAL A 230 -2.53 1.52 12.14
N LEU A 231 -3.60 0.91 11.64
CA LEU A 231 -4.97 1.31 12.03
C LEU A 231 -5.24 1.03 13.51
N GLY A 232 -4.75 -0.11 14.04
CA GLY A 232 -4.79 -0.39 15.47
C GLY A 232 -4.04 0.66 16.29
N PHE A 233 -2.86 1.06 15.84
CA PHE A 233 -2.07 2.10 16.47
C PHE A 233 -2.81 3.45 16.48
N ILE A 234 -3.45 3.82 15.36
CA ILE A 234 -4.27 5.03 15.28
C ILE A 234 -5.47 4.94 16.23
N ALA A 235 -6.19 3.81 16.26
CA ALA A 235 -7.33 3.61 17.14
C ALA A 235 -6.95 3.76 18.63
N GLU A 236 -5.81 3.19 19.02
CA GLU A 236 -5.33 3.22 20.41
C GLU A 236 -4.78 4.59 20.83
N ARG A 237 -4.22 5.37 19.90
CA ARG A 237 -3.62 6.68 20.23
C ARG A 237 -4.56 7.87 20.00
N PHE A 238 -5.57 7.71 19.16
CA PHE A 238 -6.51 8.77 18.80
C PHE A 238 -7.97 8.32 18.98
N PRO A 239 -8.34 7.78 20.16
CA PRO A 239 -9.67 7.23 20.36
C PRO A 239 -10.79 8.28 20.25
N LYS A 240 -10.49 9.57 20.49
CA LYS A 240 -11.44 10.67 20.25
C LYS A 240 -11.79 10.83 18.76
N GLY A 241 -10.88 10.47 17.87
CA GLY A 241 -11.05 10.53 16.43
C GLY A 241 -12.01 9.48 15.87
N GLY A 242 -12.15 8.35 16.58
CA GLY A 242 -13.08 7.27 16.22
C GLY A 242 -12.96 6.86 14.75
N ALA A 243 -14.11 6.70 14.11
CA ALA A 243 -14.16 6.31 12.69
C ALA A 243 -13.51 7.34 11.75
N LEU A 244 -13.47 8.63 12.10
CA LEU A 244 -12.92 9.66 11.23
C LEU A 244 -11.41 9.46 11.02
N THR A 245 -10.64 9.29 12.10
CA THR A 245 -9.18 9.09 12.00
C THR A 245 -8.83 7.79 11.27
N LEU A 246 -9.56 6.71 11.51
CA LEU A 246 -9.35 5.42 10.84
C LEU A 246 -9.65 5.52 9.33
N ASN A 247 -10.82 6.09 8.99
CA ASN A 247 -11.24 6.18 7.60
C ASN A 247 -10.40 7.16 6.80
N SER A 248 -10.01 8.30 7.39
CA SER A 248 -9.15 9.27 6.69
C SER A 248 -7.73 8.73 6.48
N ALA A 249 -7.14 8.03 7.45
CA ALA A 249 -5.86 7.36 7.25
C ALA A 249 -5.94 6.28 6.17
N THR A 250 -7.02 5.47 6.18
CA THR A 250 -7.29 4.48 5.13
C THR A 250 -7.43 5.13 3.75
N ALA A 251 -8.21 6.21 3.65
CA ALA A 251 -8.41 6.93 2.39
C ALA A 251 -7.09 7.52 1.85
N ILE A 252 -6.26 8.12 2.73
CA ILE A 252 -4.94 8.63 2.37
C ILE A 252 -4.05 7.48 1.83
N GLY A 253 -4.03 6.33 2.50
CA GLY A 253 -3.25 5.18 2.05
C GLY A 253 -3.70 4.66 0.68
N LEU A 254 -5.01 4.51 0.46
CA LEU A 254 -5.55 4.03 -0.82
C LEU A 254 -5.32 5.02 -1.97
N LEU A 255 -5.54 6.32 -1.73
CA LEU A 255 -5.22 7.36 -2.73
C LEU A 255 -3.72 7.36 -3.04
N ALA A 256 -2.88 7.25 -2.02
CA ALA A 256 -1.44 7.25 -2.19
C ALA A 256 -0.93 6.07 -3.03
N VAL A 257 -1.50 4.88 -2.90
CA VAL A 257 -1.13 3.74 -3.77
C VAL A 257 -1.40 4.03 -5.24
N GLY A 258 -2.57 4.59 -5.56
CA GLY A 258 -2.94 4.89 -6.95
C GLY A 258 -2.13 6.04 -7.55
N ILE A 259 -1.89 7.08 -6.75
CA ILE A 259 -1.28 8.34 -7.20
C ILE A 259 0.25 8.27 -7.17
N ILE A 260 0.82 7.67 -6.12
CA ILE A 260 2.26 7.66 -5.86
C ILE A 260 2.81 6.23 -5.98
N GLY A 261 2.21 5.29 -5.26
CA GLY A 261 2.78 3.97 -5.03
C GLY A 261 2.96 3.15 -6.30
N THR A 262 1.90 2.84 -7.00
CA THR A 262 1.98 2.06 -8.24
C THR A 262 2.76 2.78 -9.34
N PRO A 263 2.55 4.11 -9.58
CA PRO A 263 3.34 4.83 -10.58
C PRO A 263 4.84 4.89 -10.27
N ILE A 264 5.25 5.11 -9.03
CA ILE A 264 6.68 5.19 -8.68
C ILE A 264 7.40 3.83 -8.82
N LEU A 265 6.69 2.71 -8.62
CA LEU A 265 7.23 1.38 -8.93
C LEU A 265 7.48 1.24 -10.43
N GLY A 266 6.60 1.81 -11.28
CA GLY A 266 6.81 1.95 -12.71
C GLY A 266 8.08 2.75 -13.04
N VAL A 267 8.24 3.94 -12.42
CA VAL A 267 9.44 4.78 -12.60
C VAL A 267 10.72 4.01 -12.24
N PHE A 268 10.73 3.27 -11.12
CA PHE A 268 11.88 2.46 -10.73
C PHE A 268 12.20 1.39 -11.78
N ASN A 269 11.17 0.69 -12.26
CA ASN A 269 11.36 -0.34 -13.26
C ASN A 269 11.80 0.22 -14.61
N ASP A 270 11.23 1.33 -15.06
CA ASP A 270 11.60 1.99 -16.31
C ASP A 270 13.03 2.53 -16.27
N SER A 271 13.43 3.19 -15.19
CA SER A 271 14.78 3.74 -15.08
C SER A 271 15.87 2.65 -15.14
N HIS A 272 15.62 1.50 -14.52
CA HIS A 272 16.51 0.35 -14.62
C HIS A 272 16.45 -0.32 -16.00
N THR A 273 15.25 -0.39 -16.61
CA THR A 273 15.08 -0.93 -17.96
C THR A 273 15.85 -0.09 -19.00
N VAL A 274 15.74 1.24 -18.95
CA VAL A 274 16.50 2.16 -19.81
C VAL A 274 18.00 1.88 -19.70
N SER A 275 18.53 1.84 -18.48
CA SER A 275 19.95 1.60 -18.25
C SER A 275 20.42 0.24 -18.78
N ASN A 276 19.64 -0.81 -18.54
CA ASN A 276 20.01 -2.18 -18.91
C ASN A 276 19.86 -2.41 -20.44
N VAL A 277 18.79 -1.91 -21.07
CA VAL A 277 18.62 -1.98 -22.54
C VAL A 277 19.73 -1.25 -23.26
N LYS A 278 20.12 -0.08 -22.75
CA LYS A 278 21.25 0.68 -23.28
C LYS A 278 22.56 -0.10 -23.24
N SER A 279 22.77 -0.92 -22.20
CA SER A 279 23.98 -1.77 -22.08
C SER A 279 23.97 -2.96 -23.06
N VAL A 280 22.80 -3.41 -23.53
CA VAL A 280 22.68 -4.46 -24.55
C VAL A 280 22.90 -3.88 -25.94
N SER A 281 22.18 -2.81 -26.31
CA SER A 281 22.29 -2.17 -27.60
C SER A 281 21.85 -0.70 -27.52
N GLU A 282 22.77 0.20 -27.85
CA GLU A 282 22.48 1.64 -27.97
C GLU A 282 21.47 1.91 -29.09
N GLU A 283 21.51 1.13 -30.18
CA GLU A 283 20.58 1.25 -31.30
C GLU A 283 19.15 0.92 -30.91
N ILE A 284 18.93 -0.22 -30.17
CA ILE A 284 17.62 -0.61 -29.65
C ILE A 284 17.13 0.45 -28.66
N HIS A 285 18.01 0.94 -27.79
CA HIS A 285 17.68 1.97 -26.81
C HIS A 285 17.17 3.24 -27.50
N ILE A 286 17.89 3.79 -28.49
CA ILE A 286 17.49 5.02 -29.21
C ILE A 286 16.19 4.80 -29.97
N ALA A 287 16.04 3.66 -30.65
CA ALA A 287 14.88 3.38 -31.46
C ALA A 287 13.61 3.10 -30.65
N ALA A 288 13.73 2.47 -29.48
CA ALA A 288 12.61 2.13 -28.58
C ALA A 288 12.37 3.16 -27.47
N LYS A 289 13.14 4.24 -27.44
CA LYS A 289 12.97 5.33 -26.46
C LYS A 289 11.56 5.88 -26.52
N SER A 290 10.97 6.10 -25.34
CA SER A 290 9.69 6.77 -25.14
C SER A 290 9.77 7.71 -23.94
N ASP A 291 8.91 8.73 -23.91
CA ASP A 291 8.81 9.66 -22.80
C ASP A 291 7.62 9.28 -21.92
N ALA A 292 7.85 9.24 -20.62
CA ALA A 292 6.84 9.06 -19.60
C ALA A 292 6.86 10.24 -18.64
N SER A 293 5.85 10.38 -17.79
CA SER A 293 5.81 11.46 -16.81
C SER A 293 5.32 10.96 -15.45
N PHE A 294 5.89 11.52 -14.38
CA PHE A 294 5.48 11.28 -13.02
C PHE A 294 5.51 12.58 -12.22
N PHE A 295 4.41 12.98 -11.61
CA PHE A 295 4.24 14.25 -10.91
C PHE A 295 4.62 15.49 -11.74
N GLY A 296 4.38 15.44 -13.05
CA GLY A 296 4.72 16.55 -13.98
C GLY A 296 6.19 16.60 -14.39
N ALA A 297 7.05 15.73 -13.86
CA ALA A 297 8.41 15.56 -14.32
C ALA A 297 8.47 14.50 -15.42
N SER A 298 8.99 14.85 -16.59
CA SER A 298 9.23 13.90 -17.68
C SER A 298 10.44 13.03 -17.37
N TYR A 299 10.36 11.75 -17.69
CA TYR A 299 11.47 10.81 -17.59
C TYR A 299 11.47 9.87 -18.79
N GLU A 300 12.64 9.28 -19.04
CA GLU A 300 12.83 8.35 -20.13
C GLU A 300 12.32 6.96 -19.78
N SER A 301 11.61 6.33 -20.69
CA SER A 301 11.10 4.97 -20.63
C SER A 301 11.43 4.22 -21.93
N ILE A 302 11.16 2.93 -21.99
CA ILE A 302 11.37 2.08 -23.16
C ILE A 302 10.03 1.48 -23.59
N ASP A 303 9.69 1.63 -24.86
CA ASP A 303 8.66 0.83 -25.52
C ASP A 303 9.14 -0.62 -25.62
N ARG A 304 8.65 -1.45 -24.68
CA ARG A 304 9.10 -2.86 -24.56
C ARG A 304 8.71 -3.70 -25.78
N ALA A 305 7.57 -3.40 -26.40
CA ALA A 305 7.13 -4.14 -27.58
C ALA A 305 8.09 -3.90 -28.74
N LYS A 306 8.40 -2.63 -29.00
CA LYS A 306 9.34 -2.20 -30.04
C LYS A 306 10.78 -2.68 -29.76
N ALA A 307 11.22 -2.61 -28.49
CA ALA A 307 12.53 -3.13 -28.10
C ALA A 307 12.65 -4.64 -28.36
N THR A 308 11.58 -5.40 -28.07
CA THR A 308 11.57 -6.87 -28.31
C THR A 308 11.59 -7.20 -29.80
N GLU A 309 10.85 -6.44 -30.63
CA GLU A 309 10.85 -6.59 -32.08
C GLU A 309 12.25 -6.35 -32.68
N LEU A 310 12.88 -5.24 -32.32
CA LEU A 310 14.22 -4.89 -32.77
C LEU A 310 15.28 -5.90 -32.29
N ALA A 311 15.17 -6.39 -31.07
CA ALA A 311 16.08 -7.41 -30.56
C ALA A 311 15.94 -8.73 -31.31
N ALA A 312 14.72 -9.10 -31.74
CA ALA A 312 14.51 -10.29 -32.56
C ALA A 312 15.17 -10.15 -33.94
N GLU A 313 15.09 -8.95 -34.55
CA GLU A 313 15.75 -8.67 -35.82
C GLU A 313 17.29 -8.71 -35.72
N GLN A 314 17.84 -8.28 -34.58
CA GLN A 314 19.28 -8.26 -34.33
C GLN A 314 19.85 -9.54 -33.72
N GLY A 315 19.01 -10.53 -33.39
CA GLY A 315 19.41 -11.76 -32.72
C GLY A 315 19.82 -11.57 -31.26
N LEU A 316 19.33 -10.49 -30.59
CA LEU A 316 19.63 -10.10 -29.20
C LEU A 316 18.45 -10.37 -28.25
N THR A 317 17.56 -11.29 -28.59
CA THR A 317 16.32 -11.55 -27.82
C THR A 317 16.61 -12.01 -26.40
N ASP A 318 17.55 -12.93 -26.22
CA ASP A 318 17.90 -13.49 -24.92
C ASP A 318 18.62 -12.45 -24.05
N GLU A 319 19.55 -11.69 -24.61
CA GLU A 319 20.27 -10.62 -23.91
C GLU A 319 19.31 -9.50 -23.45
N LEU A 320 18.37 -9.12 -24.32
CA LEU A 320 17.33 -8.13 -23.96
C LEU A 320 16.43 -8.66 -22.84
N GLN A 321 16.02 -9.92 -22.92
CA GLN A 321 15.18 -10.53 -21.89
C GLN A 321 15.90 -10.59 -20.53
N ASP A 322 17.19 -10.93 -20.53
CA ASP A 322 18.01 -10.94 -19.33
C ASP A 322 18.19 -9.54 -18.75
N ALA A 323 18.37 -8.53 -19.62
CA ALA A 323 18.44 -7.12 -19.21
C ALA A 323 17.13 -6.64 -18.55
N MET A 324 15.97 -7.00 -19.12
CA MET A 324 14.66 -6.68 -18.54
C MET A 324 14.43 -7.41 -17.21
N ASN A 325 14.86 -8.66 -17.10
CA ASN A 325 14.79 -9.44 -15.87
C ASN A 325 15.66 -8.82 -14.77
N GLU A 326 16.86 -8.37 -15.11
CA GLU A 326 17.77 -7.70 -14.17
C GLU A 326 17.19 -6.32 -13.75
N ALA A 327 16.56 -5.57 -14.67
CA ALA A 327 15.86 -4.34 -14.34
C ALA A 327 14.75 -4.57 -13.28
N SER A 328 13.99 -5.64 -13.42
CA SER A 328 12.97 -6.03 -12.43
C SER A 328 13.58 -6.35 -11.05
N ARG A 329 14.73 -7.04 -11.01
CA ARG A 329 15.47 -7.33 -9.77
C ARG A 329 16.01 -6.05 -9.11
N GLN A 330 16.57 -5.14 -9.91
CA GLN A 330 17.06 -3.84 -9.44
C GLN A 330 15.92 -2.98 -8.91
N SER A 331 14.75 -3.03 -9.55
CA SER A 331 13.53 -2.36 -9.09
C SER A 331 13.07 -2.87 -7.72
N LEU A 332 13.10 -4.18 -7.47
CA LEU A 332 12.82 -4.76 -6.15
C LEU A 332 13.77 -4.23 -5.07
N ARG A 333 15.06 -4.11 -5.38
CA ARG A 333 16.07 -3.55 -4.47
C ARG A 333 15.79 -2.07 -4.17
N THR A 334 15.52 -1.29 -5.21
CA THR A 334 15.17 0.13 -5.07
C THR A 334 13.89 0.28 -4.23
N THR A 335 12.88 -0.55 -4.46
CA THR A 335 11.64 -0.58 -3.68
C THR A 335 11.91 -0.90 -2.20
N ALA A 336 12.77 -1.89 -1.91
CA ALA A 336 13.13 -2.27 -0.54
C ALA A 336 13.78 -1.11 0.23
N ILE A 337 14.68 -0.39 -0.42
CA ILE A 337 15.39 0.75 0.17
C ILE A 337 14.46 1.96 0.33
N SER A 338 13.61 2.23 -0.66
CA SER A 338 12.76 3.42 -0.69
C SER A 338 11.57 3.35 0.28
N PHE A 339 11.01 2.17 0.55
CA PHE A 339 9.80 2.04 1.35
C PHE A 339 10.00 1.23 2.64
N PRO A 340 10.28 -0.08 2.64
CA PRO A 340 10.46 -0.83 3.89
C PRO A 340 11.60 -0.32 4.78
N LEU A 341 12.73 0.09 4.21
CA LEU A 341 13.83 0.63 5.00
C LEU A 341 13.46 1.98 5.63
N VAL A 342 12.79 2.86 4.90
CA VAL A 342 12.31 4.15 5.44
C VAL A 342 11.29 3.89 6.56
N MET A 343 10.37 2.94 6.37
CA MET A 343 9.43 2.56 7.42
C MET A 343 10.12 1.93 8.63
N LEU A 344 11.13 1.09 8.42
CA LEU A 344 11.93 0.49 9.49
C LEU A 344 12.57 1.56 10.37
N ILE A 345 13.15 2.59 9.75
CA ILE A 345 13.76 3.73 10.46
C ILE A 345 12.67 4.53 11.19
N ALA A 346 11.60 4.90 10.51
CA ALA A 346 10.54 5.74 11.09
C ALA A 346 9.81 5.05 12.25
N PHE A 347 9.38 3.80 12.07
CA PHE A 347 8.74 3.03 13.14
C PHE A 347 9.73 2.66 14.24
N GLY A 348 11.01 2.45 13.91
CA GLY A 348 12.09 2.28 14.88
C GLY A 348 12.24 3.51 15.79
N LEU A 349 12.24 4.71 15.20
CA LEU A 349 12.29 5.96 15.97
C LEU A 349 11.05 6.14 16.87
N ILE A 350 9.85 5.80 16.34
CA ILE A 350 8.60 5.82 17.12
C ILE A 350 8.67 4.82 18.28
N ALA A 351 9.12 3.61 18.04
CA ALA A 351 9.27 2.58 19.07
C ALA A 351 10.28 2.99 20.16
N LEU A 352 11.41 3.55 19.76
CA LEU A 352 12.42 4.10 20.68
C LEU A 352 11.88 5.27 21.50
N TYR A 353 11.11 6.16 20.88
CA TYR A 353 10.45 7.25 21.60
C TYR A 353 9.54 6.71 22.71
N TYR A 354 8.66 5.76 22.40
CA TYR A 354 7.80 5.17 23.42
C TYR A 354 8.56 4.41 24.48
N ARG A 355 9.64 3.71 24.13
CA ARG A 355 10.49 3.04 25.10
C ARG A 355 11.13 4.02 26.10
N LYS A 356 11.58 5.19 25.63
CA LYS A 356 12.11 6.26 26.49
C LYS A 356 11.04 6.89 27.39
N MET A 357 9.78 6.87 26.98
CA MET A 357 8.65 7.40 27.74
C MET A 357 8.06 6.39 28.75
N GLY A 358 8.74 5.26 29.00
CA GLY A 358 8.29 4.25 29.96
C GLY A 358 7.47 3.11 29.34
N GLY A 359 7.40 3.03 28.02
CA GLY A 359 6.69 2.00 27.26
C GLY A 359 5.48 2.56 26.52
N TYR A 360 4.99 1.76 25.56
CA TYR A 360 3.79 2.10 24.83
C TYR A 360 2.54 1.78 25.67
N GLN A 361 1.63 2.73 25.74
CA GLN A 361 0.32 2.52 26.37
C GLN A 361 -0.79 3.12 25.48
N PRO A 362 -1.91 2.42 25.28
CA PRO A 362 -3.08 2.97 24.62
C PRO A 362 -3.68 4.11 25.45
N ILE A 363 -4.39 5.01 24.79
CA ILE A 363 -5.17 6.06 25.46
C ILE A 363 -6.59 5.53 25.62
N GLU A 364 -7.06 5.43 26.86
CA GLU A 364 -8.44 5.05 27.18
C GLU A 364 -9.30 6.31 27.36
N LEU A 365 -10.50 6.30 26.79
CA LEU A 365 -11.51 7.31 27.07
C LEU A 365 -12.19 6.96 28.39
N HIS A 366 -11.90 7.69 29.45
CA HIS A 366 -12.60 7.51 30.70
C HIS A 366 -14.04 8.06 30.59
N ARG A 367 -15.02 7.25 30.98
CA ARG A 367 -16.35 7.76 31.30
C ARG A 367 -16.17 8.79 32.40
N GLU A 368 -16.53 10.05 32.13
CA GLU A 368 -16.81 10.96 33.24
C GLU A 368 -17.88 10.28 34.11
N SER A 369 -17.47 9.85 35.30
CA SER A 369 -18.40 9.32 36.27
C SER A 369 -19.47 10.39 36.49
N SER A 370 -20.68 10.13 36.07
CA SER A 370 -21.85 10.95 36.38
C SER A 370 -22.11 10.82 37.89
N ASN A 371 -21.30 11.54 38.68
CA ASN A 371 -21.63 11.90 40.04
C ASN A 371 -22.34 13.25 39.98
N SER A 372 -23.63 13.21 39.86
CA SER A 372 -24.56 14.22 40.37
C SER A 372 -25.95 13.62 40.42
#